data_0c7a521c46dbba34a9fea13d0d1750a1
#
_entry.id   0c7a521c46dbba34a9fea13d0d1750a1
#
_cell.length_a   1.000
_cell.length_b   1.000
_cell.length_c   1.000
_cell.angle_alpha   90.00
_cell.angle_beta   90.00
_cell.angle_gamma   90.00
#
_symmetry.space_group_name_H-M   'P 1'
#
loop_
_entity.id
_entity.type
_entity.pdbx_description
1 polymer ?
#
loop_
_entity_poly.entity_id
_entity_poly.type
_entity_poly.pdbx_seq_one_letter_code
_entity_poly.pdbx_strand_id
1 'polypeptide(L)' 'MDNRVTDCHQELKRLRDLQYESDFNDKFLESEFFRRKAEHIQNLINEGVDFIPNF' A
#
# COMPACT_ATOMS: atom_id res chain seq x y z
N MET A 1 -3.42 -19.28 -11.85
CA MET A 1 -3.85 -18.36 -10.77
C MET A 1 -4.01 -16.95 -11.32
N ASP A 2 -5.10 -16.33 -11.02
CA ASP A 2 -5.41 -15.02 -11.56
C ASP A 2 -4.95 -13.92 -10.58
N ASN A 3 -4.00 -13.09 -11.01
CA ASN A 3 -3.46 -12.01 -10.18
C ASN A 3 -3.78 -10.64 -10.77
N ARG A 4 -4.91 -10.55 -11.47
CA ARG A 4 -5.28 -9.31 -12.14
C ARG A 4 -5.89 -8.26 -11.22
N VAL A 5 -6.19 -8.63 -9.99
CA VAL A 5 -6.72 -7.69 -9.01
C VAL A 5 -5.85 -7.71 -7.77
N THR A 6 -5.73 -6.54 -7.17
CA THR A 6 -5.01 -6.37 -5.90
C THR A 6 -6.04 -6.10 -4.81
N ASP A 7 -5.96 -6.86 -3.72
CA ASP A 7 -6.79 -6.61 -2.53
C ASP A 7 -6.25 -5.39 -1.81
N CYS A 8 -7.06 -4.32 -1.77
CA CYS A 8 -6.64 -3.05 -1.17
C CYS A 8 -6.26 -3.21 0.30
N HIS A 9 -6.98 -4.05 1.04
CA HIS A 9 -6.71 -4.23 2.46
C HIS A 9 -5.37 -4.92 2.69
N GLN A 10 -5.07 -5.95 1.91
CA GLN A 10 -3.79 -6.63 2.02
C GLN A 10 -2.64 -5.74 1.56
N GLU A 11 -2.86 -4.99 0.48
CA GLU A 11 -1.85 -4.08 -0.03
C GLU A 11 -1.54 -2.98 0.96
N LEU A 12 -2.57 -2.43 1.60
CA LEU A 12 -2.39 -1.40 2.63
C LEU A 12 -1.53 -1.93 3.77
N LYS A 13 -1.83 -3.13 4.25
CA LYS A 13 -1.06 -3.74 5.33
C LYS A 13 0.39 -3.93 4.91
N ARG A 14 0.63 -4.43 3.72
CA ARG A 14 1.98 -4.64 3.19
C ARG A 14 2.75 -3.32 3.12
N LEU A 15 2.10 -2.27 2.61
CA LEU A 15 2.74 -0.97 2.48
C LEU A 15 3.08 -0.37 3.84
N ARG A 16 2.22 -0.54 4.83
CA ARG A 16 2.50 -0.04 6.17
C ARG A 16 3.66 -0.79 6.82
N ASP A 17 3.75 -2.10 6.60
CA ASP A 17 4.87 -2.88 7.10
C ASP A 17 6.18 -2.43 6.45
N LEU A 18 6.15 -2.19 5.13
CA LEU A 18 7.32 -1.71 4.41
C LEU A 18 7.71 -0.31 4.87
N GLN A 19 6.75 0.55 5.12
CA GLN A 19 7.02 1.90 5.63
C GLN A 19 7.69 1.82 7.00
N TYR A 20 7.17 1.00 7.89
CA TYR A 20 7.73 0.83 9.22
C TYR A 20 9.18 0.34 9.13
N GLU A 21 9.43 -0.64 8.29
CA GLU A 21 10.76 -1.19 8.11
C GLU A 21 11.72 -0.15 7.53
N SER A 22 11.24 0.63 6.56
CA SER A 22 12.07 1.69 5.97
C SER A 22 12.41 2.76 6.99
N ASP A 23 11.46 3.14 7.85
CA ASP A 23 11.71 4.10 8.93
C ASP A 23 12.74 3.56 9.90
N PHE A 24 12.64 2.30 10.25
CA PHE A 24 13.57 1.67 11.17
C PHE A 24 15.00 1.66 10.61
N ASN A 25 15.14 1.54 9.31
CA ASN A 25 16.44 1.49 8.62
C ASN A 25 16.89 2.86 8.12
N ASP A 26 16.23 3.95 8.53
CA ASP A 26 16.54 5.32 8.13
C ASP A 26 16.48 5.55 6.62
N LYS A 27 15.62 4.81 5.93
CA LYS A 27 15.41 4.96 4.49
C LYS A 27 14.23 5.89 4.26
N PHE A 28 14.44 7.18 4.48
CA PHE A 28 13.36 8.16 4.49
C PHE A 28 12.67 8.32 3.15
N LEU A 29 13.41 8.27 2.05
CA LEU A 29 12.80 8.40 0.73
C LEU A 29 11.87 7.22 0.42
N GLU A 30 12.31 6.01 0.75
CA GLU A 30 11.48 4.83 0.57
C GLU A 30 10.27 4.84 1.49
N SER A 31 10.48 5.25 2.75
CA SER A 31 9.40 5.37 3.71
C SER A 31 8.32 6.35 3.20
N GLU A 32 8.73 7.48 2.66
CA GLU A 32 7.79 8.45 2.12
C GLU A 32 7.04 7.89 0.91
N PHE A 33 7.73 7.17 0.05
CA PHE A 33 7.12 6.52 -1.10
C PHE A 33 6.03 5.53 -0.65
N PHE A 34 6.34 4.68 0.30
CA PHE A 34 5.37 3.72 0.83
C PHE A 34 4.21 4.43 1.53
N ARG A 35 4.48 5.49 2.26
CA ARG A 35 3.44 6.27 2.93
C ARG A 35 2.43 6.84 1.92
N ARG A 36 2.93 7.41 0.83
CA ARG A 36 2.07 7.97 -0.20
C ARG A 36 1.21 6.90 -0.86
N LYS A 37 1.80 5.76 -1.15
CA LYS A 37 1.03 4.65 -1.73
C LYS A 37 -0.01 4.14 -0.74
N ALA A 38 0.35 4.04 0.53
CA ALA A 38 -0.59 3.60 1.56
C ALA A 38 -1.76 4.58 1.70
N GLU A 39 -1.50 5.87 1.65
CA GLU A 39 -2.56 6.88 1.69
C GLU A 39 -3.51 6.74 0.50
N HIS A 40 -2.93 6.52 -0.69
CA HIS A 40 -3.75 6.34 -1.89
C HIS A 40 -4.67 5.11 -1.74
N ILE A 41 -4.11 3.99 -1.29
CA ILE A 41 -4.89 2.77 -1.08
C ILE A 41 -5.94 3.00 0.01
N GLN A 42 -5.59 3.69 1.08
CA GLN A 42 -6.55 4.00 2.14
C GLN A 42 -7.72 4.82 1.61
N ASN A 43 -7.44 5.79 0.75
CA ASN A 43 -8.50 6.59 0.14
C ASN A 43 -9.44 5.74 -0.71
N LEU A 44 -8.89 4.79 -1.46
CA LEU A 44 -9.71 3.87 -2.25
C LEU A 44 -10.63 3.04 -1.35
N ILE A 45 -10.11 2.54 -0.25
CA ILE A 45 -10.91 1.78 0.71
C ILE A 45 -12.02 2.65 1.29
N ASN A 46 -11.71 3.91 1.62
CA ASN A 46 -12.71 4.84 2.15
C ASN A 46 -13.82 5.13 1.15
N GLU A 47 -13.53 5.03 -0.14
CA GLU A 47 -14.51 5.22 -1.20
C GLU A 47 -15.29 3.94 -1.52
N GLY A 48 -15.00 2.85 -0.81
CA GLY A 48 -15.70 1.59 -1.01
C GLY A 48 -15.02 0.68 -2.03
N VAL A 49 -13.80 0.98 -2.43
CA VAL A 49 -13.05 0.16 -3.38
C VAL A 49 -12.24 -0.87 -2.60
N ASP A 50 -12.60 -2.15 -2.75
CA ASP A 50 -11.88 -3.23 -2.06
C ASP A 50 -10.80 -3.86 -2.92
N PHE A 51 -10.95 -3.78 -4.24
CA PHE A 51 -10.00 -4.39 -5.18
C PHE A 51 -9.70 -3.41 -6.30
N ILE A 52 -8.47 -3.41 -6.78
CA ILE A 52 -8.06 -2.59 -7.91
C ILE A 52 -7.43 -3.47 -8.99
N PRO A 53 -7.56 -3.08 -10.27
CA PRO A 53 -6.91 -3.83 -11.35
C PRO A 53 -5.40 -3.83 -11.17
N ASN A 54 -4.80 -4.95 -11.49
CA ASN A 54 -3.37 -5.14 -11.35
C ASN A 54 -2.79 -5.55 -12.70
N PHE A 55 -2.55 -4.57 -13.56
CA PHE A 55 -1.91 -4.82 -14.86
C PHE A 55 -0.81 -3.85 -15.18
#